data_9d846daf726c2646dec0b197690563e5
#
_entry.id   9d846daf726c2646dec0b197690563e5
#
_cell.length_a   1.000
_cell.length_b   1.000
_cell.length_c   1.000
_cell.angle_alpha   90.00
_cell.angle_beta   90.00
_cell.angle_gamma   90.00
#
_symmetry.space_group_name_H-M   'P 1'
#
loop_
_entity.id
_entity.type
_entity.pdbx_description
1 polymer ?
#
loop_
_entity_poly.entity_id
_entity_poly.type
_entity_poly.pdbx_seq_one_letter_code
_entity_poly.pdbx_strand_id
1 'polypeptide(L)'
;EEATGAPAGAIMLPNGEVVTGKTSTNLGAAACTLINALKSMAGVEPDADVISDEAIEPICALKTSVLNSNNPRLHSDETIIALAISSATNATAKKVLDCVGDLQGCDAFFSVIISETDERFYRKLGMNICCEPKYELHRYYHK
;
A
#
# COMPACT_ATOMS: atom_id res chain seq x y z
N GLU A 1 -15.51 0.50 -7.80
CA GLU A 1 -14.82 0.78 -6.56
C GLU A 1 -14.38 2.23 -6.46
N GLU A 2 -13.60 2.66 -7.41
CA GLU A 2 -13.19 4.06 -7.40
C GLU A 2 -14.38 4.97 -7.60
N ALA A 3 -15.36 4.50 -8.34
CA ALA A 3 -16.53 5.32 -8.62
C ALA A 3 -17.27 5.66 -7.34
N THR A 4 -17.24 4.76 -6.37
CA THR A 4 -17.92 4.98 -5.10
C THR A 4 -17.00 5.59 -4.05
N GLY A 5 -15.69 5.56 -4.29
CA GLY A 5 -14.73 6.00 -3.30
C GLY A 5 -14.57 5.04 -2.13
N ALA A 6 -15.13 3.85 -2.23
CA ALA A 6 -15.03 2.87 -1.15
C ALA A 6 -13.60 2.37 -1.00
N PRO A 7 -13.16 2.05 0.24
CA PRO A 7 -11.83 1.51 0.43
C PRO A 7 -11.68 0.16 -0.25
N ALA A 8 -10.48 -0.11 -0.76
CA ALA A 8 -10.17 -1.38 -1.37
C ALA A 8 -9.33 -2.27 -0.47
N GLY A 9 -8.74 -1.73 0.58
CA GLY A 9 -7.95 -2.51 1.52
C GLY A 9 -8.04 -1.96 2.92
N ALA A 10 -7.66 -2.80 3.88
CA ALA A 10 -7.64 -2.43 5.29
C ALA A 10 -6.55 -3.23 6.00
N ILE A 11 -5.92 -2.62 6.99
CA ILE A 11 -4.96 -3.30 7.85
C ILE A 11 -5.38 -3.06 9.29
N MET A 12 -5.46 -4.14 10.07
CA MET A 12 -5.74 -4.04 11.49
C MET A 12 -4.43 -3.91 12.23
N LEU A 13 -4.25 -2.80 12.93
CA LEU A 13 -3.03 -2.51 13.67
C LEU A 13 -3.02 -3.22 15.01
N PRO A 14 -1.84 -3.31 15.67
CA PRO A 14 -1.77 -4.01 16.96
C PRO A 14 -2.68 -3.43 18.04
N ASN A 15 -2.99 -2.13 17.95
CA ASN A 15 -3.88 -1.51 18.94
C ASN A 15 -5.36 -1.70 18.63
N GLY A 16 -5.68 -2.45 17.57
CA GLY A 16 -7.06 -2.70 17.19
C GLY A 16 -7.63 -1.71 16.20
N GLU A 17 -6.92 -0.65 15.89
CA GLU A 17 -7.36 0.33 14.91
C GLU A 17 -7.33 -0.29 13.51
N VAL A 18 -8.33 0.01 12.68
CA VAL A 18 -8.39 -0.46 11.29
C VAL A 18 -8.13 0.73 10.39
N VAL A 19 -7.08 0.63 9.58
CA VAL A 19 -6.70 1.69 8.64
C VAL A 19 -7.02 1.22 7.24
N THR A 20 -7.65 2.08 6.45
CA THR A 20 -8.10 1.71 5.11
C THR A 20 -7.33 2.46 4.03
N GLY A 21 -7.43 1.98 2.81
CA GLY A 21 -6.84 2.63 1.65
C GLY A 21 -7.54 2.23 0.37
N LYS A 22 -7.33 3.05 -0.66
CA LYS A 22 -7.87 2.80 -1.98
C LYS A 22 -6.88 3.29 -3.02
N THR A 23 -7.09 2.87 -4.27
CA THR A 23 -6.22 3.27 -5.36
C THR A 23 -6.20 4.80 -5.48
N SER A 24 -5.00 5.35 -5.63
CA SER A 24 -4.82 6.77 -5.84
C SER A 24 -4.10 7.00 -7.17
N THR A 25 -3.76 8.25 -7.44
CA THR A 25 -3.10 8.60 -8.70
C THR A 25 -1.77 7.87 -8.85
N ASN A 26 -0.97 7.83 -7.79
CA ASN A 26 0.39 7.30 -7.88
C ASN A 26 0.58 5.94 -7.21
N LEU A 27 -0.37 5.50 -6.40
CA LEU A 27 -0.22 4.28 -5.62
C LEU A 27 -1.39 3.34 -5.87
N GLY A 28 -1.09 2.06 -6.04
CA GLY A 28 -2.14 1.05 -6.08
C GLY A 28 -2.78 0.89 -4.71
N ALA A 29 -3.86 0.11 -4.66
CA ALA A 29 -4.64 -0.05 -3.43
C ALA A 29 -3.80 -0.62 -2.29
N ALA A 30 -3.00 -1.65 -2.57
CA ALA A 30 -2.17 -2.27 -1.54
C ALA A 30 -1.12 -1.29 -1.03
N ALA A 31 -0.51 -0.52 -1.94
CA ALA A 31 0.50 0.45 -1.54
C ALA A 31 -0.10 1.57 -0.69
N CYS A 32 -1.27 2.05 -1.10
CA CYS A 32 -1.93 3.14 -0.37
C CYS A 32 -2.34 2.68 1.03
N THR A 33 -2.91 1.48 1.14
CA THR A 33 -3.29 0.93 2.44
C THR A 33 -2.08 0.80 3.35
N LEU A 34 -0.98 0.32 2.79
CA LEU A 34 0.25 0.13 3.57
C LEU A 34 0.78 1.46 4.11
N ILE A 35 0.85 2.48 3.26
CA ILE A 35 1.36 3.78 3.68
C ILE A 35 0.43 4.40 4.73
N ASN A 36 -0.88 4.27 4.55
CA ASN A 36 -1.82 4.81 5.53
C ASN A 36 -1.65 4.14 6.89
N ALA A 37 -1.43 2.83 6.90
CA ALA A 37 -1.19 2.12 8.15
C ALA A 37 0.08 2.59 8.83
N LEU A 38 1.15 2.77 8.06
CA LEU A 38 2.42 3.23 8.61
C LEU A 38 2.31 4.65 9.16
N LYS A 39 1.59 5.53 8.46
CA LYS A 39 1.36 6.89 8.96
C LYS A 39 0.63 6.87 10.28
N SER A 40 -0.41 6.04 10.39
CA SER A 40 -1.18 5.94 11.62
C SER A 40 -0.30 5.45 12.77
N MET A 41 0.52 4.43 12.52
CA MET A 41 1.42 3.90 13.55
C MET A 41 2.44 4.95 14.00
N ALA A 42 2.87 5.78 13.07
CA ALA A 42 3.86 6.82 13.37
C ALA A 42 3.24 8.07 13.99
N GLY A 43 1.92 8.13 14.08
CA GLY A 43 1.24 9.32 14.58
C GLY A 43 1.28 10.48 13.62
N VAL A 44 1.35 10.21 12.33
CA VAL A 44 1.45 11.21 11.28
C VAL A 44 0.07 11.42 10.66
N GLU A 45 -0.23 12.67 10.31
CA GLU A 45 -1.53 13.02 9.74
C GLU A 45 -1.76 12.24 8.45
N PRO A 46 -3.00 11.79 8.21
CA PRO A 46 -3.27 11.00 7.00
C PRO A 46 -2.97 11.74 5.70
N ASP A 47 -3.09 13.05 5.68
CA ASP A 47 -2.85 13.82 4.46
C ASP A 47 -1.43 14.34 4.34
N ALA A 48 -0.54 13.98 5.26
CA ALA A 48 0.86 14.40 5.16
C ALA A 48 1.56 13.68 4.02
N ASP A 49 2.37 14.42 3.27
CA ASP A 49 3.18 13.85 2.20
C ASP A 49 4.47 13.30 2.78
N VAL A 50 4.68 12.01 2.64
CA VAL A 50 5.89 11.37 3.15
C VAL A 50 6.76 10.80 2.03
N ILE A 51 6.24 10.78 0.80
CA ILE A 51 6.99 10.29 -0.35
C ILE A 51 7.08 11.43 -1.35
N SER A 52 8.31 11.82 -1.69
CA SER A 52 8.52 12.97 -2.56
C SER A 52 8.25 12.61 -4.02
N ASP A 53 7.86 13.63 -4.80
CA ASP A 53 7.68 13.45 -6.23
C ASP A 53 8.99 13.09 -6.89
N GLU A 54 10.11 13.58 -6.37
CA GLU A 54 11.42 13.23 -6.90
C GLU A 54 11.72 11.74 -6.78
N ALA A 55 11.10 11.07 -5.80
CA ALA A 55 11.28 9.63 -5.66
C ALA A 55 10.29 8.85 -6.53
N ILE A 56 9.08 9.37 -6.69
CA ILE A 56 8.01 8.67 -7.42
C ILE A 56 8.20 8.75 -8.93
N GLU A 57 8.52 9.93 -9.45
CA GLU A 57 8.51 10.16 -10.89
C GLU A 57 9.50 9.28 -11.66
N PRO A 58 10.73 9.12 -11.18
CA PRO A 58 11.65 8.24 -11.90
C PRO A 58 11.18 6.79 -11.96
N ILE A 59 10.52 6.32 -10.91
CA ILE A 59 10.03 4.95 -10.88
C ILE A 59 8.90 4.80 -11.90
N CYS A 60 7.96 5.74 -11.94
CA CYS A 60 6.89 5.71 -12.91
C CYS A 60 7.41 5.79 -14.33
N ALA A 61 8.40 6.63 -14.57
CA ALA A 61 8.99 6.76 -15.89
C ALA A 61 9.69 5.48 -16.32
N LEU A 62 10.40 4.85 -15.40
CA LEU A 62 11.04 3.58 -15.72
C LEU A 62 10.00 2.52 -16.09
N LYS A 63 8.93 2.45 -15.31
CA LYS A 63 7.90 1.44 -15.55
C LYS A 63 7.22 1.63 -16.90
N THR A 64 6.86 2.86 -17.24
CA THR A 64 6.09 3.10 -18.45
C THR A 64 6.94 3.24 -19.71
N SER A 65 8.11 3.91 -19.59
CA SER A 65 8.91 4.21 -20.77
C SER A 65 9.92 3.13 -21.11
N VAL A 66 10.45 2.44 -20.10
CA VAL A 66 11.51 1.46 -20.31
C VAL A 66 10.96 0.04 -20.24
N LEU A 67 10.14 -0.24 -19.23
CA LEU A 67 9.65 -1.59 -19.01
C LEU A 67 8.29 -1.86 -19.67
N ASN A 68 7.74 -0.85 -20.33
CA ASN A 68 6.50 -0.97 -21.09
C ASN A 68 5.31 -1.41 -20.24
N SER A 69 5.29 -1.05 -18.99
CA SER A 69 4.14 -1.34 -18.15
C SER A 69 3.00 -0.39 -18.47
N ASN A 70 1.78 -0.91 -18.49
CA ASN A 70 0.61 -0.07 -18.67
C ASN A 70 0.16 0.61 -17.39
N ASN A 71 0.73 0.22 -16.26
CA ASN A 71 0.32 0.72 -14.97
C ASN A 71 1.47 1.49 -14.32
N PRO A 72 1.39 2.82 -14.27
CA PRO A 72 2.46 3.61 -13.66
C PRO A 72 2.41 3.62 -12.14
N ARG A 73 1.30 3.18 -11.54
CA ARG A 73 1.16 3.23 -10.09
C ARG A 73 2.16 2.31 -9.42
N LEU A 74 2.62 2.75 -8.25
CA LEU A 74 3.61 1.97 -7.52
C LEU A 74 2.95 0.81 -6.78
N HIS A 75 3.58 -0.33 -6.82
CA HIS A 75 3.25 -1.45 -5.95
C HIS A 75 3.80 -1.17 -4.56
N SER A 76 3.43 -2.01 -3.59
CA SER A 76 3.80 -1.76 -2.21
C SER A 76 5.32 -1.80 -1.98
N ASP A 77 6.04 -2.71 -2.63
CA ASP A 77 7.49 -2.76 -2.47
C ASP A 77 8.16 -1.51 -3.05
N GLU A 78 7.70 -1.06 -4.22
CA GLU A 78 8.23 0.16 -4.83
C GLU A 78 7.95 1.37 -3.94
N THR A 79 6.80 1.38 -3.29
CA THR A 79 6.40 2.47 -2.41
C THR A 79 7.31 2.56 -1.19
N ILE A 80 7.67 1.43 -0.60
CA ILE A 80 8.57 1.43 0.55
C ILE A 80 9.97 1.88 0.13
N ILE A 81 10.41 1.50 -1.07
CA ILE A 81 11.69 1.99 -1.58
C ILE A 81 11.65 3.51 -1.75
N ALA A 82 10.55 4.04 -2.31
CA ALA A 82 10.40 5.48 -2.47
C ALA A 82 10.36 6.19 -1.13
N LEU A 83 9.73 5.56 -0.14
CA LEU A 83 9.69 6.10 1.22
C LEU A 83 11.11 6.13 1.81
N ALA A 84 11.89 5.07 1.61
CA ALA A 84 13.24 5.02 2.11
C ALA A 84 14.11 6.11 1.49
N ILE A 85 13.94 6.35 0.19
CA ILE A 85 14.66 7.43 -0.48
C ILE A 85 14.25 8.78 0.12
N SER A 86 12.96 8.98 0.32
CA SER A 86 12.45 10.24 0.86
C SER A 86 12.91 10.48 2.28
N SER A 87 13.12 9.41 3.05
CA SER A 87 13.52 9.53 4.45
C SER A 87 14.91 10.14 4.62
N ALA A 88 15.71 10.14 3.55
CA ALA A 88 17.05 10.74 3.62
C ALA A 88 17.00 12.24 3.85
N THR A 89 15.93 12.91 3.42
CA THR A 89 15.81 14.35 3.54
C THR A 89 14.52 14.78 4.24
N ASN A 90 13.73 13.84 4.75
CA ASN A 90 12.43 14.15 5.34
C ASN A 90 12.29 13.35 6.64
N ALA A 91 12.33 14.07 7.77
CA ALA A 91 12.26 13.43 9.09
C ALA A 91 10.92 12.73 9.32
N THR A 92 9.83 13.26 8.76
CA THR A 92 8.53 12.63 8.89
C THR A 92 8.51 11.31 8.13
N ALA A 93 9.09 11.28 6.93
CA ALA A 93 9.21 10.03 6.17
C ALA A 93 10.03 9.00 6.93
N LYS A 94 11.10 9.42 7.59
CA LYS A 94 11.92 8.51 8.39
C LYS A 94 11.12 7.89 9.52
N LYS A 95 10.30 8.69 10.18
CA LYS A 95 9.44 8.22 11.26
C LYS A 95 8.46 7.17 10.76
N VAL A 96 7.87 7.41 9.59
CA VAL A 96 6.94 6.46 8.99
C VAL A 96 7.67 5.18 8.61
N LEU A 97 8.85 5.31 8.01
CA LEU A 97 9.65 4.15 7.60
C LEU A 97 10.02 3.27 8.78
N ASP A 98 10.32 3.90 9.92
CA ASP A 98 10.74 3.16 11.10
C ASP A 98 9.65 2.26 11.65
N CYS A 99 8.40 2.44 11.23
CA CYS A 99 7.29 1.61 11.70
C CYS A 99 7.12 0.33 10.89
N VAL A 100 7.88 0.15 9.80
CA VAL A 100 7.67 -1.00 8.92
C VAL A 100 7.77 -2.33 9.67
N GLY A 101 8.74 -2.46 10.57
CA GLY A 101 8.90 -3.70 11.33
C GLY A 101 7.76 -4.01 12.27
N ASP A 102 6.97 -3.01 12.62
CA ASP A 102 5.85 -3.20 13.55
C ASP A 102 4.61 -3.78 12.86
N LEU A 103 4.66 -3.93 11.56
CA LEU A 103 3.54 -4.54 10.82
C LEU A 103 3.49 -6.05 10.96
N GLN A 104 4.55 -6.66 11.47
CA GLN A 104 4.60 -8.11 11.60
C GLN A 104 3.44 -8.59 12.47
N GLY A 105 2.71 -9.58 11.96
CA GLY A 105 1.57 -10.13 12.67
C GLY A 105 0.25 -9.44 12.42
N CYS A 106 0.26 -8.29 11.74
CA CYS A 106 -0.98 -7.56 11.44
C CYS A 106 -1.76 -8.29 10.34
N ASP A 107 -3.08 -8.11 10.36
CA ASP A 107 -3.96 -8.70 9.37
C ASP A 107 -4.33 -7.66 8.32
N ALA A 108 -4.25 -8.05 7.05
CA ALA A 108 -4.61 -7.19 5.94
C ALA A 108 -5.77 -7.81 5.18
N PHE A 109 -6.73 -6.98 4.78
CA PHE A 109 -7.94 -7.42 4.10
C PHE A 109 -8.11 -6.62 2.82
N PHE A 110 -8.47 -7.28 1.72
CA PHE A 110 -8.68 -6.61 0.44
C PHE A 110 -9.97 -7.06 -0.18
N SER A 111 -10.74 -6.09 -0.69
CA SER A 111 -11.97 -6.37 -1.42
C SER A 111 -11.71 -6.53 -2.91
N VAL A 112 -10.45 -6.36 -3.33
CA VAL A 112 -10.05 -6.50 -4.73
C VAL A 112 -8.91 -7.49 -4.80
N ILE A 113 -8.66 -8.02 -6.01
CA ILE A 113 -7.52 -8.90 -6.22
C ILE A 113 -6.28 -8.01 -6.29
N ILE A 114 -5.32 -8.25 -5.41
CA ILE A 114 -4.06 -7.52 -5.45
C ILE A 114 -3.06 -8.32 -6.27
N SER A 115 -2.01 -7.64 -6.74
CA SER A 115 -1.01 -8.28 -7.56
C SER A 115 -0.21 -9.29 -6.72
N GLU A 116 0.38 -10.24 -7.42
CA GLU A 116 1.25 -11.22 -6.78
C GLU A 116 2.43 -10.54 -6.10
N THR A 117 2.94 -9.48 -6.71
CA THR A 117 4.04 -8.71 -6.13
C THR A 117 3.63 -8.11 -4.80
N ASP A 118 2.43 -7.50 -4.73
CA ASP A 118 1.94 -6.91 -3.50
C ASP A 118 1.71 -7.97 -2.43
N GLU A 119 1.11 -9.08 -2.81
CA GLU A 119 0.84 -10.16 -1.86
C GLU A 119 2.15 -10.68 -1.27
N ARG A 120 3.13 -10.90 -2.13
CA ARG A 120 4.42 -11.43 -1.69
C ARG A 120 5.11 -10.44 -0.75
N PHE A 121 5.03 -9.15 -1.05
CA PHE A 121 5.68 -8.15 -0.22
C PHE A 121 5.02 -8.06 1.15
N TYR A 122 3.68 -8.05 1.20
CA TYR A 122 2.97 -8.05 2.48
C TYR A 122 3.38 -9.24 3.33
N ARG A 123 3.51 -10.43 2.72
CA ARG A 123 3.92 -11.60 3.47
C ARG A 123 5.37 -11.52 3.93
N LYS A 124 6.23 -10.87 3.16
CA LYS A 124 7.60 -10.63 3.59
C LYS A 124 7.65 -9.72 4.81
N LEU A 125 6.72 -8.80 4.92
CA LEU A 125 6.63 -7.94 6.10
C LEU A 125 6.04 -8.66 7.30
N GLY A 126 5.61 -9.89 7.12
CA GLY A 126 5.07 -10.69 8.22
C GLY A 126 3.59 -10.52 8.45
N MET A 127 2.89 -9.91 7.49
CA MET A 127 1.45 -9.74 7.61
C MET A 127 0.68 -10.93 7.08
N ASN A 128 -0.51 -11.14 7.64
CA ASN A 128 -1.46 -12.11 7.14
C ASN A 128 -2.38 -11.43 6.16
N ILE A 129 -2.70 -12.09 5.05
CA ILE A 129 -3.53 -11.48 4.02
C ILE A 129 -4.80 -12.28 3.87
N CYS A 130 -5.93 -11.57 3.91
CA CYS A 130 -7.24 -12.14 3.65
C CYS A 130 -7.83 -11.41 2.46
N CYS A 131 -7.96 -12.10 1.34
CA CYS A 131 -8.59 -11.54 0.15
C CYS A 131 -9.92 -12.23 -0.05
N GLU A 132 -10.87 -11.45 -0.52
CA GLU A 132 -12.20 -11.96 -0.73
C GLU A 132 -12.59 -11.99 -2.19
N PRO A 133 -11.66 -11.96 -3.12
CA PRO A 133 -12.04 -11.83 -4.53
C PRO A 133 -12.83 -13.01 -5.01
N LYS A 134 -12.64 -14.16 -4.41
CA LYS A 134 -13.36 -15.33 -4.83
C LYS A 134 -14.85 -15.17 -4.64
N TYR A 135 -15.26 -14.24 -3.86
CA TYR A 135 -16.68 -14.06 -3.60
C TYR A 135 -17.35 -13.28 -4.67
N GLU A 136 -16.62 -12.48 -5.35
CA GLU A 136 -17.19 -11.81 -6.46
C GLU A 136 -17.25 -12.70 -7.64
N LEU A 137 -16.52 -13.75 -7.60
CA LEU A 137 -16.61 -14.67 -8.66
C LEU A 137 -17.68 -15.63 -8.42
N HIS A 138 -17.73 -15.89 -7.48
CA HIS A 138 -18.57 -16.64 -6.97
C HIS A 138 -19.56 -16.20 -6.51
N ARG A 139 -19.44 -15.87 -6.27
CA ARG A 139 -20.21 -15.63 -5.80
C ARG A 139 -20.81 -15.39 -6.42
N TYR A 140 -20.46 -15.92 -6.96
CA TYR A 140 -20.73 -15.92 -7.32
C TYR A 140 -20.55 -16.59 -7.79
N TYR A 141 -20.04 -17.33 -7.59
CA TYR A 141 -19.80 -18.09 -7.48
C TYR A 141 -19.78 -18.64 -7.10
N HIS A 142 -19.75 -18.92 -6.80
CA HIS A 142 -19.82 -19.26 -6.16
C HIS A 142 -19.85 -19.50 -5.91
N LYS A 143 -19.92 -19.90 -6.07
CA LYS A 143 -20.00 -20.22 -5.61
C LYS A 143 -20.15 -20.40 -5.37
#